data_2c9807c6a98b84cb5c8ba3ed10bf3c10
#
_entry.id   2c9807c6a98b84cb5c8ba3ed10bf3c10
#
_cell.length_a   1.000
_cell.length_b   1.000
_cell.length_c   1.000
_cell.angle_alpha   90.00
_cell.angle_beta   90.00
_cell.angle_gamma   90.00
#
_symmetry.space_group_name_H-M   'P 1'
#
loop_
_entity.id
_entity.type
_entity.pdbx_description
1 polymer ?
#
loop_
_entity_poly.entity_id
_entity_poly.type
_entity_poly.pdbx_seq_one_letter_code
_entity_poly.pdbx_strand_id
1 'polypeptide(L)'
;MTDLLRPDAKPVRPHFSSGPCAKPPGWDAARLPTGSLGRSHRSKIGKARLQHAITLTREILGVPDTHRIGIVPASDTGAYEMAMWTMLGARPVTAVAWESFGEG
;
A
#
# COMPACT_ATOMS: atom_id res chain seq x y z
N MET A 1 -2.19 20.98 7.59
CA MET A 1 -2.05 19.51 7.65
C MET A 1 -2.50 19.11 9.03
N THR A 2 -3.66 18.48 9.16
CA THR A 2 -4.06 17.90 10.43
C THR A 2 -3.12 16.73 10.69
N ASP A 3 -2.31 16.84 11.75
CA ASP A 3 -1.55 15.73 12.28
C ASP A 3 -2.53 14.59 12.54
N LEU A 4 -2.43 13.53 11.75
CA LEU A 4 -3.04 12.27 12.08
C LEU A 4 -2.21 11.71 13.23
N LEU A 5 -2.52 12.18 14.43
CA LEU A 5 -1.88 11.71 15.65
C LEU A 5 -2.03 10.19 15.69
N ARG A 6 -0.93 9.52 15.93
CA ARG A 6 -0.92 8.09 16.22
C ARG A 6 -1.92 7.83 17.34
N PRO A 7 -2.85 6.87 17.20
CA PRO A 7 -3.77 6.52 18.29
C PRO A 7 -3.00 6.12 19.54
N ASP A 8 -3.37 6.66 20.69
CA ASP A 8 -2.75 6.34 21.97
C ASP A 8 -3.03 4.90 22.42
N ALA A 9 -4.10 4.31 21.89
CA ALA A 9 -4.51 2.94 22.21
C ALA A 9 -4.43 2.03 20.97
N LYS A 10 -3.95 0.81 21.19
CA LYS A 10 -4.02 -0.23 20.17
C LYS A 10 -5.47 -0.71 20.02
N PRO A 11 -5.92 -1.07 18.79
CA PRO A 11 -7.23 -1.67 18.61
C PRO A 11 -7.31 -3.01 19.35
N VAL A 12 -8.49 -3.32 19.87
CA VAL A 12 -8.76 -4.59 20.59
C VAL A 12 -8.51 -5.81 19.68
N ARG A 13 -8.74 -5.65 18.38
CA ARG A 13 -8.47 -6.68 17.37
C ARG A 13 -7.57 -6.07 16.28
N PRO A 14 -6.25 -6.20 16.41
CA PRO A 14 -5.30 -5.59 15.49
C PRO A 14 -5.05 -6.42 14.21
N HIS A 15 -5.95 -7.32 13.86
CA HIS A 15 -5.82 -8.15 12.67
C HIS A 15 -6.09 -7.33 11.42
N PHE A 16 -5.12 -7.27 10.52
CA PHE A 16 -5.25 -6.72 9.19
C PHE A 16 -5.29 -7.88 8.22
N SER A 17 -6.46 -8.21 7.75
CA SER A 17 -6.64 -9.19 6.68
C SER A 17 -7.41 -8.57 5.52
N SER A 18 -7.44 -9.21 4.38
CA SER A 18 -8.34 -8.83 3.29
C SER A 18 -9.80 -8.94 3.77
N GLY A 19 -10.63 -7.95 3.41
CA GLY A 19 -12.01 -7.86 3.82
C GLY A 19 -12.26 -6.84 4.93
N PRO A 20 -13.42 -6.90 5.59
CA PRO A 20 -13.80 -5.91 6.61
C PRO A 20 -12.87 -5.94 7.80
N CYS A 21 -12.20 -4.83 8.06
CA CYS A 21 -11.35 -4.63 9.22
C CYS A 21 -12.00 -3.69 10.22
N ALA A 22 -11.71 -3.87 11.51
CA ALA A 22 -12.08 -2.91 12.52
C ALA A 22 -11.37 -1.56 12.25
N LYS A 23 -12.11 -0.47 12.38
CA LYS A 23 -11.53 0.86 12.25
C LYS A 23 -10.61 1.16 13.45
N PRO A 24 -9.55 1.94 13.28
CA PRO A 24 -8.72 2.34 14.41
C PRO A 24 -9.51 3.18 15.41
N PRO A 25 -9.14 3.19 16.70
CA PRO A 25 -9.78 4.04 17.70
C PRO A 25 -9.83 5.50 17.27
N GLY A 26 -10.97 6.15 17.45
CA GLY A 26 -11.17 7.55 17.04
C GLY A 26 -11.30 7.78 15.54
N TRP A 27 -11.49 6.74 14.73
CA TRP A 27 -11.75 6.90 13.31
C TRP A 27 -13.10 7.58 13.06
N ASP A 28 -13.07 8.57 12.17
CA ASP A 28 -14.27 9.29 11.73
C ASP A 28 -14.20 9.53 10.22
N ALA A 29 -15.25 9.19 9.50
CA ALA A 29 -15.36 9.41 8.06
C ALA A 29 -15.24 10.90 7.68
N ALA A 30 -15.70 11.82 8.54
CA ALA A 30 -15.59 13.26 8.33
C ALA A 30 -14.12 13.74 8.28
N ARG A 31 -13.19 12.97 8.80
CA ARG A 31 -11.74 13.28 8.77
C ARG A 31 -11.06 12.87 7.47
N LEU A 32 -11.74 12.15 6.59
CA LEU A 32 -11.16 11.75 5.31
C LEU A 32 -10.91 12.99 4.43
N PRO A 33 -9.73 13.11 3.81
CA PRO A 33 -9.42 14.23 2.95
C PRO A 33 -10.17 14.11 1.62
N THR A 34 -11.26 14.85 1.49
CA THR A 34 -12.13 14.82 0.31
C THR A 34 -11.67 15.73 -0.85
N GLY A 35 -10.69 16.58 -0.62
CA GLY A 35 -10.26 17.60 -1.59
C GLY A 35 -9.72 17.09 -2.93
N SER A 36 -9.43 15.79 -3.03
CA SER A 36 -9.00 15.13 -4.28
C SER A 36 -10.09 14.27 -4.93
N LEU A 37 -11.28 14.17 -4.32
CA LEU A 37 -12.39 13.40 -4.89
C LEU A 37 -12.82 13.99 -6.23
N GLY A 38 -13.12 13.14 -7.21
CA GLY A 38 -13.50 13.55 -8.57
C GLY A 38 -12.35 14.17 -9.39
N ARG A 39 -11.13 14.18 -8.88
CA ARG A 39 -9.95 14.69 -9.61
C ARG A 39 -9.15 13.53 -10.23
N SER A 40 -8.67 13.74 -11.45
CA SER A 40 -7.81 12.77 -12.10
C SER A 40 -6.50 12.55 -11.31
N HIS A 41 -6.02 11.30 -11.28
CA HIS A 41 -4.68 10.99 -10.76
C HIS A 41 -3.56 11.75 -11.51
N ARG A 42 -3.82 12.21 -12.74
CA ARG A 42 -2.89 13.04 -13.54
C ARG A 42 -2.93 14.52 -13.17
N SER A 43 -3.92 14.97 -12.41
CA SER A 43 -4.00 16.35 -11.95
C SER A 43 -2.86 16.67 -10.99
N LYS A 44 -2.55 17.95 -10.81
CA LYS A 44 -1.49 18.39 -9.87
C LYS A 44 -1.74 17.85 -8.46
N ILE A 45 -2.97 17.91 -7.97
CA ILE A 45 -3.33 17.38 -6.65
C ILE A 45 -3.24 15.85 -6.59
N GLY A 46 -3.67 15.13 -7.64
CA GLY A 46 -3.56 13.68 -7.72
C GLY A 46 -2.11 13.22 -7.68
N LYS A 47 -1.25 13.82 -8.51
CA LYS A 47 0.20 13.52 -8.50
C LYS A 47 0.85 13.81 -7.15
N ALA A 48 0.50 14.92 -6.50
CA ALA A 48 1.03 15.26 -5.19
C ALA A 48 0.64 14.23 -4.12
N ARG A 49 -0.59 13.71 -4.17
CA ARG A 49 -1.04 12.66 -3.24
C ARG A 49 -0.32 11.33 -3.46
N LEU A 50 -0.14 10.92 -4.72
CA LEU A 50 0.62 9.71 -5.05
C LEU A 50 2.09 9.83 -4.61
N GLN A 51 2.72 10.99 -4.89
CA GLN A 51 4.09 11.24 -4.44
C GLN A 51 4.19 11.22 -2.91
N HIS A 52 3.22 11.79 -2.22
CA HIS A 52 3.20 11.75 -0.75
C HIS A 52 3.10 10.33 -0.20
N ALA A 53 2.29 9.46 -0.80
CA ALA A 53 2.21 8.05 -0.43
C ALA A 53 3.57 7.34 -0.60
N ILE A 54 4.27 7.58 -1.71
CA ILE A 54 5.61 7.03 -1.95
C ILE A 54 6.61 7.53 -0.90
N THR A 55 6.58 8.83 -0.60
CA THR A 55 7.47 9.43 0.42
C THR A 55 7.24 8.82 1.79
N LEU A 56 5.99 8.74 2.24
CA LEU A 56 5.65 8.14 3.53
C LEU A 56 6.03 6.66 3.60
N THR A 57 5.82 5.91 2.51
CA THR A 57 6.24 4.50 2.44
C THR A 57 7.75 4.37 2.66
N ARG A 58 8.53 5.22 2.00
CA ARG A 58 9.98 5.24 2.17
C ARG A 58 10.39 5.55 3.61
N GLU A 59 9.82 6.58 4.19
CA GLU A 59 10.13 7.03 5.55
C GLU A 59 9.76 5.97 6.60
N ILE A 60 8.54 5.45 6.55
CA ILE A 60 8.02 4.51 7.56
C ILE A 60 8.75 3.17 7.50
N LEU A 61 9.06 2.68 6.29
CA LEU A 61 9.73 1.40 6.10
C LEU A 61 11.27 1.51 6.09
N GLY A 62 11.83 2.73 6.19
CA GLY A 62 13.28 2.93 6.12
C GLY A 62 13.89 2.47 4.80
N VAL A 63 13.17 2.64 3.68
CA VAL A 63 13.64 2.16 2.36
C VAL A 63 14.81 3.01 1.88
N PRO A 64 15.99 2.42 1.62
CA PRO A 64 17.16 3.17 1.14
C PRO A 64 16.90 3.87 -0.19
N ASP A 65 17.61 4.98 -0.45
CA ASP A 65 17.47 5.76 -1.69
C ASP A 65 17.89 4.99 -2.95
N THR A 66 18.67 3.94 -2.78
CA THR A 66 19.04 3.01 -3.87
C THR A 66 17.87 2.17 -4.37
N HIS A 67 16.76 2.10 -3.61
CA HIS A 67 15.58 1.33 -3.96
C HIS A 67 14.48 2.24 -4.52
N ARG A 68 13.83 1.78 -5.57
CA ARG A 68 12.68 2.46 -6.16
C ARG A 68 11.39 1.93 -5.53
N ILE A 69 10.45 2.83 -5.29
CA ILE A 69 9.09 2.51 -4.85
C ILE A 69 8.15 2.89 -5.98
N GLY A 70 7.30 1.96 -6.37
CA GLY A 70 6.31 2.18 -7.43
C GLY A 70 4.91 1.80 -6.96
N ILE A 71 3.91 2.51 -7.44
CA ILE A 71 2.50 2.16 -7.30
C ILE A 71 2.08 1.49 -8.60
N VAL A 72 1.64 0.25 -8.53
CA VAL A 72 1.22 -0.53 -9.69
C VAL A 72 -0.26 -0.91 -9.57
N PRO A 73 -0.98 -1.06 -10.70
CA PRO A 73 -2.38 -1.48 -10.70
C PRO A 73 -2.54 -2.98 -10.48
N ALA A 74 -3.77 -3.43 -10.35
CA ALA A 74 -4.20 -4.82 -10.29
C ALA A 74 -3.80 -5.58 -9.01
N SER A 75 -3.89 -4.91 -7.88
CA SER A 75 -3.61 -5.46 -6.53
C SER A 75 -2.18 -5.96 -6.34
N ASP A 76 -1.91 -6.59 -5.22
CA ASP A 76 -0.65 -7.29 -4.92
C ASP A 76 -0.36 -8.43 -5.89
N THR A 77 -1.37 -9.13 -6.39
CA THR A 77 -1.19 -10.15 -7.44
C THR A 77 -0.55 -9.56 -8.69
N GLY A 78 -1.06 -8.43 -9.19
CA GLY A 78 -0.45 -7.77 -10.35
C GLY A 78 0.96 -7.25 -10.09
N ALA A 79 1.24 -6.78 -8.88
CA ALA A 79 2.58 -6.36 -8.47
C ALA A 79 3.55 -7.55 -8.42
N TYR A 80 3.10 -8.67 -7.87
CA TYR A 80 3.86 -9.91 -7.79
C TYR A 80 4.16 -10.48 -9.17
N GLU A 81 3.17 -10.60 -10.04
CA GLU A 81 3.35 -11.06 -11.41
C GLU A 81 4.34 -10.16 -12.19
N MET A 82 4.21 -8.85 -12.06
CA MET A 82 5.13 -7.92 -12.69
C MET A 82 6.57 -8.15 -12.21
N ALA A 83 6.78 -8.40 -10.93
CA ALA A 83 8.09 -8.70 -10.38
C ALA A 83 8.63 -10.03 -10.92
N MET A 84 7.81 -11.08 -10.96
CA MET A 84 8.17 -12.39 -11.53
C MET A 84 8.62 -12.25 -13.00
N TRP A 85 7.81 -11.62 -13.84
CA TRP A 85 8.13 -11.42 -15.27
C TRP A 85 9.40 -10.60 -15.50
N THR A 86 9.69 -9.66 -14.61
CA THR A 86 10.80 -8.73 -14.79
C THR A 86 12.11 -9.27 -14.21
N MET A 87 12.05 -10.03 -13.11
CA MET A 87 13.23 -10.35 -12.31
C MET A 87 13.70 -11.80 -12.44
N LEU A 88 12.83 -12.76 -12.75
CA LEU A 88 13.21 -14.17 -12.77
C LEU A 88 13.97 -14.57 -14.04
N GLY A 89 13.67 -13.97 -15.17
CA GLY A 89 14.31 -14.31 -16.44
C GLY A 89 14.02 -15.73 -16.90
N ALA A 90 14.75 -16.20 -17.93
CA ALA A 90 14.59 -17.53 -18.51
C ALA A 90 15.45 -18.58 -17.76
N ARG A 91 15.09 -18.86 -16.53
CA ARG A 91 15.80 -19.84 -15.66
C ARG A 91 14.79 -20.76 -14.99
N PRO A 92 15.19 -22.01 -14.65
CA PRO A 92 14.39 -22.83 -13.76
C PRO A 92 14.15 -22.12 -12.43
N VAL A 93 12.90 -22.12 -11.97
CA VAL A 93 12.48 -21.48 -10.72
C VAL A 93 11.81 -22.52 -9.85
N THR A 94 12.20 -22.60 -8.58
CA THR A 94 11.50 -23.39 -7.58
C THR A 94 10.61 -22.45 -6.77
N ALA A 95 9.29 -22.67 -6.81
CA ALA A 95 8.34 -21.99 -5.96
C ALA A 95 8.10 -22.80 -4.69
N VAL A 96 8.09 -22.12 -3.55
CA VAL A 96 7.69 -22.71 -2.27
C VAL A 96 6.35 -22.07 -1.89
N ALA A 97 5.31 -22.88 -1.84
CA ALA A 97 3.95 -22.44 -1.52
C ALA A 97 3.40 -23.27 -0.36
N TRP A 98 2.66 -22.65 0.53
CA TRP A 98 2.09 -23.30 1.73
C TRP A 98 0.76 -22.72 2.17
N GLU A 99 0.13 -21.91 1.33
CA GLU A 99 -1.16 -21.28 1.61
C GLU A 99 -1.92 -20.96 0.31
N SER A 100 -3.20 -20.63 0.43
CA SER A 100 -4.11 -20.55 -0.73
C SER A 100 -3.70 -19.56 -1.83
N PHE A 101 -3.02 -18.48 -1.48
CA PHE A 101 -2.54 -17.51 -2.48
C PHE A 101 -1.26 -17.96 -3.17
N GLY A 102 -0.45 -18.76 -2.51
CA GLY A 102 0.77 -19.31 -3.08
C GLY A 102 0.54 -20.54 -3.96
N GLU A 103 -0.60 -21.22 -3.78
CA GLU A 103 -0.98 -22.44 -4.54
C GLU A 103 -1.82 -22.15 -5.77
N GLY A 104 -2.31 -20.90 -5.96
CA GLY A 104 -3.24 -20.45 -6.98
C GLY A 104 -2.64 -20.05 -8.33
#